data_9a2015d14efbcc4d248e1dcfcbcce37b
#
_entry.id   9a2015d14efbcc4d248e1dcfcbcce37b
#
_cell.length_a   1.000
_cell.length_b   1.000
_cell.length_c   1.000
_cell.angle_alpha   90.00
_cell.angle_beta   90.00
_cell.angle_gamma   90.00
#
_symmetry.space_group_name_H-M   'P 1'
#
loop_
_entity.id
_entity.type
_entity.pdbx_description
1 polymer ?
#
loop_
_entity_poly.entity_id
_entity_poly.type
_entity_poly.pdbx_seq_one_letter_code
_entity_poly.pdbx_strand_id
1 'polypeptide(L)'
;MIITSLALATAAAFTGAAAYINWSEQPARLALDDASLLKEWKLSYANGLKMQASLAMVSGLLGLAAFFFEHHSMAAVGGVLMLANWPYTILAINPTNRRLGAMADGGVSPRPLIQRWGRLHAGRTLLGCAGLCAYLFAQAVA
;
A
#
# COMPACT_ATOMS: atom_id res chain seq x y z
N MET A 1 1.52 14.92 20.55
CA MET A 1 2.65 14.30 19.80
C MET A 1 2.61 12.77 19.75
N ILE A 2 2.07 12.09 20.74
CA ILE A 2 2.01 10.61 20.75
C ILE A 2 1.18 10.06 19.60
N ILE A 3 0.01 10.65 19.30
CA ILE A 3 -0.87 10.19 18.24
C ILE A 3 -0.19 10.36 16.88
N THR A 4 0.45 11.51 16.63
CA THR A 4 1.24 11.75 15.41
C THR A 4 2.39 10.76 15.28
N SER A 5 3.08 10.41 16.38
CA SER A 5 4.17 9.40 16.35
C SER A 5 3.66 8.00 16.02
N LEU A 6 2.48 7.61 16.53
CA LEU A 6 1.86 6.34 16.19
C LEU A 6 1.37 6.30 14.73
N ALA A 7 0.82 7.43 14.23
CA ALA A 7 0.46 7.57 12.81
C ALA A 7 1.69 7.43 11.90
N LEU A 8 2.79 8.09 12.26
CA LEU A 8 4.07 8.00 11.56
C LEU A 8 4.63 6.57 11.54
N ALA A 9 4.66 5.89 12.70
CA ALA A 9 5.17 4.53 12.81
C ALA A 9 4.36 3.54 11.94
N THR A 10 3.03 3.65 11.94
CA THR A 10 2.16 2.80 11.12
C THR A 10 2.26 3.14 9.63
N ALA A 11 2.44 4.42 9.27
CA ALA A 11 2.74 4.84 7.88
C ALA A 11 4.09 4.30 7.41
N ALA A 12 5.11 4.33 8.27
CA ALA A 12 6.44 3.80 7.95
C ALA A 12 6.38 2.28 7.70
N ALA A 13 5.66 1.52 8.54
CA ALA A 13 5.45 0.09 8.34
C ALA A 13 4.71 -0.20 7.03
N PHE A 14 3.64 0.54 6.70
CA PHE A 14 2.94 0.44 5.44
C PHE A 14 3.86 0.73 4.24
N THR A 15 4.56 1.85 4.28
CA THR A 15 5.41 2.33 3.18
C THR A 15 6.58 1.37 2.95
N GLY A 16 7.22 0.88 4.02
CA GLY A 16 8.29 -0.11 3.94
C GLY A 16 7.83 -1.42 3.31
N ALA A 17 6.66 -1.92 3.72
CA ALA A 17 6.07 -3.12 3.14
C ALA A 17 5.69 -2.92 1.65
N ALA A 18 5.11 -1.76 1.29
CA ALA A 18 4.76 -1.45 -0.09
C ALA A 18 6.01 -1.31 -0.98
N ALA A 19 7.05 -0.65 -0.49
CA ALA A 19 8.33 -0.52 -1.18
C ALA A 19 9.01 -1.88 -1.37
N TYR A 20 9.00 -2.75 -0.36
CA TYR A 20 9.54 -4.10 -0.44
C TYR A 20 8.85 -4.92 -1.54
N ILE A 21 7.52 -4.85 -1.65
CA ILE A 21 6.78 -5.53 -2.71
C ILE A 21 7.24 -5.05 -4.10
N ASN A 22 7.37 -3.74 -4.30
CA ASN A 22 7.79 -3.19 -5.60
C ASN A 22 9.25 -3.48 -5.93
N TRP A 23 10.15 -3.41 -4.94
CA TRP A 23 11.60 -3.47 -5.16
C TRP A 23 12.15 -4.89 -5.14
N SER A 24 11.64 -5.74 -4.24
CA SER A 24 12.19 -7.09 -4.02
C SER A 24 11.26 -8.18 -4.51
N GLU A 25 10.01 -8.19 -4.05
CA GLU A 25 9.06 -9.27 -4.32
C GLU A 25 8.62 -9.30 -5.78
N GLN A 26 8.29 -8.16 -6.37
CA GLN A 26 7.83 -8.09 -7.76
C GLN A 26 8.88 -8.55 -8.78
N PRO A 27 10.17 -8.13 -8.73
CA PRO A 27 11.20 -8.69 -9.59
C PRO A 27 11.41 -10.20 -9.37
N ALA A 28 11.42 -10.65 -8.12
CA ALA A 28 11.63 -12.06 -7.78
C ALA A 28 10.52 -12.95 -8.37
N ARG A 29 9.24 -12.56 -8.21
CA ARG A 29 8.12 -13.32 -8.78
C ARG A 29 8.13 -13.32 -10.30
N LEU A 30 8.56 -12.22 -10.95
CA LEU A 30 8.66 -12.13 -12.41
C LEU A 30 9.78 -13.03 -12.99
N ALA A 31 10.70 -13.54 -12.17
CA ALA A 31 11.70 -14.54 -12.58
C ALA A 31 11.15 -15.98 -12.59
N LEU A 32 9.96 -16.22 -12.03
CA LEU A 32 9.31 -17.54 -12.03
C LEU A 32 8.68 -17.86 -13.37
N ASP A 33 8.41 -19.16 -13.62
CA ASP A 33 7.53 -19.59 -14.73
C ASP A 33 6.09 -19.10 -14.50
N ASP A 34 5.26 -19.08 -15.53
CA ASP A 34 3.93 -18.47 -15.49
C ASP A 34 2.98 -19.14 -14.48
N ALA A 35 3.07 -20.45 -14.27
CA ALA A 35 2.23 -21.16 -13.30
C ALA A 35 2.63 -20.82 -11.86
N SER A 36 3.91 -20.87 -11.57
CA SER A 36 4.49 -20.50 -10.27
C SER A 36 4.28 -19.01 -9.97
N LEU A 37 4.42 -18.15 -10.96
CA LEU A 37 4.17 -16.71 -10.88
C LEU A 37 2.73 -16.40 -10.47
N LEU A 38 1.74 -17.03 -11.11
CA LEU A 38 0.33 -16.80 -10.78
C LEU A 38 -0.02 -17.32 -9.38
N LYS A 39 0.48 -18.51 -9.03
CA LYS A 39 0.26 -19.12 -7.71
C LYS A 39 0.86 -18.27 -6.59
N GLU A 40 2.10 -17.83 -6.76
CA GLU A 40 2.78 -16.95 -5.80
C GLU A 40 2.01 -15.64 -5.61
N TRP A 41 1.62 -14.98 -6.72
CA TRP A 41 0.87 -13.73 -6.65
C TRP A 41 -0.45 -13.90 -5.88
N LYS A 42 -1.22 -14.97 -6.13
CA LYS A 42 -2.48 -15.23 -5.42
C LYS A 42 -2.29 -15.38 -3.92
N LEU A 43 -1.25 -16.10 -3.50
CA LEU A 43 -0.96 -16.34 -2.08
C LEU A 43 -0.45 -15.09 -1.37
N SER A 44 0.51 -14.38 -1.97
CA SER A 44 1.10 -13.18 -1.38
C SER A 44 0.11 -12.02 -1.34
N TYR A 45 -0.69 -11.85 -2.40
CA TYR A 45 -1.72 -10.81 -2.47
C TYR A 45 -2.75 -10.93 -1.34
N ALA A 46 -3.26 -12.13 -1.07
CA ALA A 46 -4.29 -12.34 -0.05
C ALA A 46 -3.82 -11.92 1.35
N ASN A 47 -2.55 -12.21 1.69
CA ASN A 47 -1.96 -11.85 2.97
C ASN A 47 -1.52 -10.38 3.01
N GLY A 48 -0.86 -9.92 1.95
CA GLY A 48 -0.39 -8.54 1.83
C GLY A 48 -1.53 -7.52 1.87
N LEU A 49 -2.67 -7.84 1.23
CA LEU A 49 -3.84 -6.96 1.24
C LEU A 49 -4.35 -6.70 2.66
N LYS A 50 -4.51 -7.76 3.47
CA LYS A 50 -4.99 -7.62 4.85
C LYS A 50 -4.08 -6.74 5.69
N MET A 51 -2.77 -7.00 5.67
CA MET A 51 -1.78 -6.26 6.43
C MET A 51 -1.74 -4.78 6.00
N GLN A 52 -1.58 -4.53 4.72
CA GLN A 52 -1.44 -3.16 4.22
C GLN A 52 -2.74 -2.35 4.32
N ALA A 53 -3.90 -2.97 4.10
CA ALA A 53 -5.17 -2.29 4.27
C ALA A 53 -5.38 -1.84 5.73
N SER A 54 -5.05 -2.71 6.69
CA SER A 54 -5.12 -2.38 8.11
C SER A 54 -4.15 -1.27 8.50
N LEU A 55 -2.89 -1.34 8.05
CA LEU A 55 -1.88 -0.30 8.35
C LEU A 55 -2.29 1.07 7.77
N ALA A 56 -2.79 1.11 6.53
CA ALA A 56 -3.26 2.35 5.91
C ALA A 56 -4.45 2.95 6.67
N MET A 57 -5.40 2.10 7.10
CA MET A 57 -6.57 2.54 7.88
C MET A 57 -6.15 3.08 9.25
N VAL A 58 -5.36 2.32 10.00
CA VAL A 58 -4.91 2.73 11.34
C VAL A 58 -4.10 4.02 11.26
N SER A 59 -3.12 4.10 10.34
CA SER A 59 -2.32 5.32 10.16
C SER A 59 -3.20 6.52 9.79
N GLY A 60 -4.13 6.33 8.87
CA GLY A 60 -5.02 7.40 8.43
C GLY A 60 -5.92 7.93 9.54
N LEU A 61 -6.54 7.04 10.31
CA LEU A 61 -7.39 7.41 11.44
C LEU A 61 -6.59 8.11 12.56
N LEU A 62 -5.38 7.62 12.86
CA LEU A 62 -4.49 8.27 13.82
C LEU A 62 -4.08 9.68 13.35
N GLY A 63 -3.80 9.86 12.04
CA GLY A 63 -3.49 11.18 11.49
C GLY A 63 -4.65 12.18 11.64
N LEU A 64 -5.88 11.73 11.39
CA LEU A 64 -7.07 12.55 11.62
C LEU A 64 -7.28 12.82 13.12
N ALA A 65 -7.09 11.82 13.98
CA ALA A 65 -7.16 12.02 15.43
C ALA A 65 -6.11 13.03 15.92
N ALA A 66 -4.89 13.00 15.40
CA ALA A 66 -3.85 13.98 15.74
C ALA A 66 -4.25 15.43 15.38
N PHE A 67 -5.02 15.62 14.31
CA PHE A 67 -5.57 16.95 14.00
C PHE A 67 -6.51 17.45 15.10
N PHE A 68 -7.40 16.60 15.60
CA PHE A 68 -8.38 17.03 16.61
C PHE A 68 -7.79 17.16 18.02
N PHE A 69 -6.88 16.27 18.41
CA PHE A 69 -6.39 16.20 19.79
C PHE A 69 -5.02 16.85 19.99
N GLU A 70 -4.21 16.94 18.93
CA GLU A 70 -2.86 17.53 18.99
C GLU A 70 -2.73 18.81 18.16
N HIS A 71 -3.81 19.21 17.45
CA HIS A 71 -3.90 20.40 16.61
C HIS A 71 -2.88 20.46 15.46
N HIS A 72 -2.46 19.30 14.93
CA HIS A 72 -1.49 19.19 13.85
C HIS A 72 -2.15 19.07 12.47
N SER A 73 -2.27 20.17 11.73
CA SER A 73 -2.88 20.19 10.40
C SER A 73 -2.16 19.26 9.39
N MET A 74 -0.83 19.20 9.44
CA MET A 74 -0.06 18.31 8.56
C MET A 74 -0.25 16.84 8.88
N ALA A 75 -0.58 16.49 10.12
CA ALA A 75 -0.96 15.13 10.46
C ALA A 75 -2.30 14.72 9.80
N ALA A 76 -3.25 15.66 9.69
CA ALA A 76 -4.48 15.40 8.93
C ALA A 76 -4.19 15.16 7.43
N VAL A 77 -3.27 15.94 6.83
CA VAL A 77 -2.84 15.71 5.44
C VAL A 77 -2.26 14.31 5.29
N GLY A 78 -1.37 13.89 6.17
CA GLY A 78 -0.84 12.52 6.21
C GLY A 78 -1.95 11.48 6.33
N GLY A 79 -2.94 11.72 7.21
CA GLY A 79 -4.10 10.87 7.41
C GLY A 79 -4.93 10.68 6.14
N VAL A 80 -5.24 11.76 5.45
CA VAL A 80 -5.98 11.72 4.17
C VAL A 80 -5.21 10.96 3.10
N LEU A 81 -3.89 11.19 2.99
CA LEU A 81 -3.03 10.48 2.04
C LEU A 81 -2.98 8.97 2.32
N MET A 82 -2.89 8.57 3.59
CA MET A 82 -2.94 7.16 3.96
C MET A 82 -4.30 6.53 3.65
N LEU A 83 -5.41 7.20 3.96
CA LEU A 83 -6.76 6.73 3.63
C LEU A 83 -7.02 6.70 2.12
N ALA A 84 -6.40 7.57 1.33
CA ALA A 84 -6.51 7.58 -0.14
C ALA A 84 -6.03 6.27 -0.78
N ASN A 85 -5.23 5.46 -0.09
CA ASN A 85 -4.88 4.11 -0.54
C ASN A 85 -6.10 3.20 -0.77
N TRP A 86 -7.19 3.41 -0.03
CA TRP A 86 -8.41 2.62 -0.17
C TRP A 86 -9.13 2.90 -1.50
N PRO A 87 -9.60 4.12 -1.79
CA PRO A 87 -10.24 4.41 -3.07
C PRO A 87 -9.29 4.16 -4.25
N TYR A 88 -8.00 4.45 -4.11
CA TYR A 88 -7.02 4.12 -5.15
C TYR A 88 -6.97 2.62 -5.43
N THR A 89 -6.92 1.78 -4.40
CA THR A 89 -6.92 0.32 -4.57
C THR A 89 -8.23 -0.15 -5.23
N ILE A 90 -9.38 0.34 -4.78
CA ILE A 90 -10.69 -0.06 -5.29
C ILE A 90 -10.85 0.33 -6.76
N LEU A 91 -10.48 1.54 -7.13
CA LEU A 91 -10.74 2.09 -8.46
C LEU A 91 -9.65 1.72 -9.47
N ALA A 92 -8.37 1.77 -9.08
CA ALA A 92 -7.26 1.58 -10.00
C ALA A 92 -6.74 0.13 -10.04
N ILE A 93 -6.55 -0.51 -8.87
CA ILE A 93 -5.89 -1.81 -8.76
C ILE A 93 -6.88 -2.97 -8.86
N ASN A 94 -8.04 -2.86 -8.23
CA ASN A 94 -9.00 -3.96 -8.09
C ASN A 94 -9.48 -4.56 -9.42
N PRO A 95 -9.66 -3.81 -10.51
CA PRO A 95 -9.96 -4.43 -11.81
C PRO A 95 -8.89 -5.44 -12.27
N THR A 96 -7.61 -5.14 -12.02
CA THR A 96 -6.48 -6.06 -12.31
C THR A 96 -6.48 -7.24 -11.33
N ASN A 97 -6.74 -7.00 -10.04
CA ASN A 97 -6.84 -8.05 -9.03
C ASN A 97 -7.91 -9.09 -9.37
N ARG A 98 -9.09 -8.64 -9.78
CA ARG A 98 -10.20 -9.54 -10.16
C ARG A 98 -9.82 -10.40 -11.37
N ARG A 99 -9.17 -9.82 -12.38
CA ARG A 99 -8.73 -10.54 -13.56
C ARG A 99 -7.69 -11.62 -13.21
N LEU A 100 -6.67 -11.27 -12.42
CA LEU A 100 -5.64 -12.20 -11.95
C LEU A 100 -6.24 -13.31 -11.07
N GLY A 101 -7.15 -12.95 -10.16
CA GLY A 101 -7.83 -13.92 -9.30
C GLY A 101 -8.66 -14.96 -10.06
N ALA A 102 -9.25 -14.56 -11.19
CA ALA A 102 -10.07 -15.42 -12.05
C ALA A 102 -9.25 -16.27 -13.04
N MET A 103 -7.95 -16.03 -13.19
CA MET A 103 -7.11 -16.80 -14.11
C MET A 103 -6.92 -18.24 -13.60
N ALA A 104 -7.07 -19.21 -14.52
CA ALA A 104 -6.78 -20.62 -14.28
C ALA A 104 -5.33 -20.96 -14.66
N ASP A 105 -4.78 -21.98 -14.03
CA ASP A 105 -3.46 -22.51 -14.35
C ASP A 105 -3.46 -23.12 -15.77
N GLY A 106 -2.39 -22.87 -16.52
CA GLY A 106 -2.21 -23.40 -17.87
C GLY A 106 -2.97 -22.65 -18.98
N GLY A 107 -3.61 -21.52 -18.64
CA GLY A 107 -4.27 -20.64 -19.61
C GLY A 107 -3.33 -19.60 -20.24
N VAL A 108 -3.87 -18.43 -20.52
CA VAL A 108 -3.09 -17.29 -21.04
C VAL A 108 -2.07 -16.83 -19.99
N SER A 109 -0.87 -16.42 -20.44
CA SER A 109 0.20 -15.94 -19.55
C SER A 109 -0.30 -14.83 -18.61
N PRO A 110 -0.10 -14.95 -17.27
CA PRO A 110 -0.47 -13.92 -16.30
C PRO A 110 0.52 -12.75 -16.28
N ARG A 111 1.70 -12.93 -16.86
CA ARG A 111 2.84 -12.02 -16.78
C ARG A 111 2.51 -10.58 -17.14
N PRO A 112 1.83 -10.26 -18.25
CA PRO A 112 1.50 -8.88 -18.60
C PRO A 112 0.60 -8.21 -17.55
N LEU A 113 -0.36 -8.96 -16.98
CA LEU A 113 -1.24 -8.44 -15.92
C LEU A 113 -0.50 -8.22 -14.60
N ILE A 114 0.41 -9.12 -14.23
CA ILE A 114 1.22 -8.99 -13.01
C ILE A 114 2.22 -7.83 -13.15
N GLN A 115 2.79 -7.59 -14.33
CA GLN A 115 3.60 -6.40 -14.59
C GLN A 115 2.77 -5.11 -14.47
N ARG A 116 1.57 -5.08 -15.02
CA ARG A 116 0.63 -3.96 -14.85
C ARG A 116 0.28 -3.75 -13.37
N TRP A 117 -0.01 -4.84 -12.66
CA TRP A 117 -0.29 -4.80 -11.22
C TRP A 117 0.84 -4.16 -10.42
N GLY A 118 2.09 -4.54 -10.69
CA GLY A 118 3.27 -3.96 -10.02
C GLY A 118 3.39 -2.44 -10.23
N ARG A 119 3.12 -1.96 -11.46
CA ARG A 119 3.11 -0.52 -11.76
C ARG A 119 2.00 0.21 -11.00
N LEU A 120 0.80 -0.36 -10.96
CA LEU A 120 -0.31 0.21 -10.20
C LEU A 120 -0.03 0.17 -8.68
N HIS A 121 0.59 -0.91 -8.18
CA HIS A 121 0.98 -1.02 -6.78
C HIS A 121 1.99 0.07 -6.37
N ALA A 122 2.87 0.52 -7.27
CA ALA A 122 3.78 1.63 -7.01
C ALA A 122 3.06 2.93 -6.62
N GLY A 123 1.83 3.16 -7.10
CA GLY A 123 1.00 4.28 -6.67
C GLY A 123 0.66 4.24 -5.18
N ARG A 124 0.48 3.05 -4.60
CA ARG A 124 0.31 2.88 -3.14
C ARG A 124 1.58 3.24 -2.37
N THR A 125 2.73 2.83 -2.89
CA THR A 125 4.03 3.20 -2.32
C THR A 125 4.21 4.72 -2.32
N LEU A 126 3.87 5.39 -3.42
CA LEU A 126 3.94 6.86 -3.52
C LEU A 126 3.00 7.56 -2.54
N LEU A 127 1.75 7.09 -2.41
CA LEU A 127 0.81 7.62 -1.40
C LEU A 127 1.34 7.41 0.02
N GLY A 128 1.91 6.24 0.30
CA GLY A 128 2.54 5.95 1.58
C GLY A 128 3.72 6.88 1.89
N CYS A 129 4.62 7.08 0.91
CA CYS A 129 5.73 8.02 1.04
C CYS A 129 5.25 9.46 1.31
N ALA A 130 4.24 9.91 0.57
CA ALA A 130 3.69 11.24 0.76
C ALA A 130 3.05 11.42 2.15
N GLY A 131 2.29 10.42 2.62
CA GLY A 131 1.73 10.41 3.96
C GLY A 131 2.80 10.41 5.06
N LEU A 132 3.84 9.58 4.88
CA LEU A 132 5.00 9.52 5.77
C LEU A 132 5.70 10.88 5.86
N CYS A 133 5.96 11.54 4.73
CA CYS A 133 6.57 12.87 4.69
C CYS A 133 5.71 13.93 5.40
N ALA A 134 4.38 13.87 5.24
CA ALA A 134 3.48 14.79 5.93
C ALA A 134 3.53 14.62 7.46
N TYR A 135 3.60 13.39 7.95
CA TYR A 135 3.76 13.13 9.39
C TYR A 135 5.13 13.55 9.93
N LEU A 136 6.21 13.31 9.17
CA LEU A 136 7.55 13.79 9.54
C LEU A 136 7.57 15.32 9.64
N PHE A 137 6.96 16.00 8.66
CA PHE A 137 6.85 17.46 8.70
C PHE A 137 6.03 17.93 9.89
N ALA A 138 4.90 17.28 10.20
CA ALA A 138 4.10 17.59 11.37
C ALA A 138 4.91 17.51 12.67
N GLN A 139 5.81 16.53 12.79
CA GLN A 139 6.68 16.40 13.96
C GLN A 139 7.82 17.43 14.01
N ALA A 140 8.31 17.85 12.84
CA ALA A 140 9.43 18.80 12.77
C ALA A 140 9.01 20.25 13.12
N VAL A 141 7.72 20.58 12.97
CA VAL A 141 7.18 21.95 13.19
C VAL A 141 6.33 22.04 14.45
N ALA A 142 6.28 21.02 15.27
CA ALA A 142 5.61 20.96 16.57
C ALA A 142 6.59 21.37 17.67
#